data_dbb612c3d1f996335c99cab8f437b015
#
_entry.id   dbb612c3d1f996335c99cab8f437b015
#
_cell.length_a   1.000
_cell.length_b   1.000
_cell.length_c   1.000
_cell.angle_alpha   90.00
_cell.angle_beta   90.00
_cell.angle_gamma   90.00
#
_symmetry.space_group_name_H-M   'P 1'
#
loop_
_entity.id
_entity.type
_entity.pdbx_description
1 polymer ?
#
loop_
_entity_poly.entity_id
_entity_poly.type
_entity_poly.pdbx_seq_one_letter_code
_entity_poly.pdbx_strand_id
1 'polypeptide(L)'
;RRPPRSTLFPYTTLFRSDGIAISNIDKFELDRRNELSGILPVVPKVDFSFIKLLNGKPLIAYSIEAAKKSEIYSHILVSTDSERYGEIAIQYGAEVPFYRSEENASDVASSWDVVKEVLKKYQEMGIVFDTFTLLQPTSPLRKYEDIKKAYELFKEKDAIAVVSVCEMEHSPLWSNTLPENNSLSGFLRADSNKQRQKLETFYRINGAIYMADVKAFLENTNLYREDCYAYKMPAERSIDIDTELDFKIAETIINQ
;
A
#
# COMPACT_ATOMS: atom_id res chain seq x y z
N ARG A 1 38.43 1.42 16.82
CA ARG A 1 37.93 1.25 15.44
C ARG A 1 36.44 0.95 15.54
N ARG A 2 35.57 1.89 15.13
CA ARG A 2 34.12 1.68 15.02
C ARG A 2 33.84 0.90 13.74
N PRO A 3 32.86 -0.04 13.72
CA PRO A 3 32.45 -0.68 12.49
C PRO A 3 31.74 0.35 11.58
N PRO A 4 31.73 0.15 10.25
CA PRO A 4 31.06 1.07 9.34
C PRO A 4 29.56 1.06 9.59
N ARG A 5 28.95 2.23 9.74
CA ARG A 5 27.50 2.40 9.79
C ARG A 5 26.95 2.00 8.43
N SER A 6 26.20 0.91 8.39
CA SER A 6 25.35 0.59 7.24
C SER A 6 24.32 1.71 7.09
N THR A 7 24.38 2.42 5.99
CA THR A 7 23.37 3.39 5.56
C THR A 7 22.14 2.63 5.04
N LEU A 8 21.46 1.91 5.94
CA LEU A 8 20.11 1.47 5.71
C LEU A 8 19.21 2.61 6.15
N PHE A 9 18.56 3.24 5.20
CA PHE A 9 17.45 4.14 5.48
C PHE A 9 16.42 3.40 6.35
N PRO A 10 15.86 4.02 7.39
CA PRO A 10 14.86 3.39 8.23
C PRO A 10 13.51 3.36 7.53
N TYR A 11 13.39 2.55 6.45
CA TYR A 11 12.11 2.24 5.81
C TYR A 11 11.18 1.40 6.70
N THR A 12 11.66 0.97 7.87
CA THR A 12 10.87 0.20 8.83
C THR A 12 9.75 1.00 9.50
N THR A 13 9.72 2.32 9.39
CA THR A 13 8.64 3.15 9.94
C THR A 13 7.51 3.44 8.95
N LEU A 14 7.73 3.25 7.65
CA LEU A 14 6.71 3.45 6.60
C LEU A 14 5.83 2.22 6.35
N PHE A 15 6.22 1.06 6.85
CA PHE A 15 5.49 -0.20 6.66
C PHE A 15 4.90 -0.71 7.96
N ARG A 16 4.10 0.11 8.64
CA ARG A 16 3.17 -0.40 9.63
C ARG A 16 1.97 -0.96 8.88
N SER A 17 2.06 -2.19 8.69
CA SER A 17 1.27 -3.29 8.19
C SER A 17 -0.24 -3.18 8.31
N ASP A 18 -0.91 -2.51 7.36
CA ASP A 18 -2.35 -2.58 7.31
C ASP A 18 -2.84 -2.46 5.88
N GLY A 19 -3.09 -3.56 5.23
CA GLY A 19 -3.42 -3.54 3.83
C GLY A 19 -4.29 -4.69 3.33
N ILE A 20 -4.69 -4.71 2.13
CA ILE A 20 -5.65 -5.63 1.52
C ILE A 20 -5.12 -6.33 0.30
N ALA A 21 -5.48 -7.55 0.06
CA ALA A 21 -5.19 -8.27 -1.16
C ALA A 21 -6.42 -8.69 -1.93
N ILE A 22 -6.40 -8.88 -3.22
CA ILE A 22 -7.57 -9.12 -4.03
C ILE A 22 -7.30 -9.72 -5.38
N SER A 23 -8.20 -10.45 -5.96
CA SER A 23 -7.93 -11.13 -7.17
C SER A 23 -8.99 -11.20 -8.25
N ASN A 24 -8.59 -11.60 -9.28
CA ASN A 24 -8.80 -12.16 -10.60
C ASN A 24 -9.46 -11.36 -11.70
N ILE A 25 -8.94 -11.61 -12.89
CA ILE A 25 -9.33 -10.99 -14.14
C ILE A 25 -9.54 -11.98 -15.23
N ASP A 26 -10.49 -11.61 -16.00
CA ASP A 26 -10.99 -11.96 -17.31
C ASP A 26 -12.25 -12.79 -17.37
N LYS A 27 -13.34 -12.04 -17.55
CA LYS A 27 -14.53 -12.58 -18.23
C LYS A 27 -14.44 -12.48 -19.76
N PHE A 28 -13.29 -12.05 -20.32
CA PHE A 28 -13.17 -11.76 -21.76
C PHE A 28 -11.86 -12.22 -22.41
N GLU A 29 -11.30 -13.33 -22.05
CA GLU A 29 -10.50 -14.18 -22.92
C GLU A 29 -10.11 -15.45 -22.18
N LEU A 30 -10.59 -16.58 -22.65
CA LEU A 30 -10.24 -17.89 -22.14
C LEU A 30 -8.77 -18.19 -22.48
N ASP A 31 -7.87 -17.81 -21.62
CA ASP A 31 -6.63 -18.56 -21.47
C ASP A 31 -6.34 -18.73 -19.97
N ARG A 32 -6.13 -19.98 -19.56
CA ARG A 32 -6.12 -20.45 -18.17
C ARG A 32 -4.83 -20.07 -17.44
N ARG A 33 -4.52 -18.79 -17.36
CA ARG A 33 -3.36 -18.29 -16.59
C ARG A 33 -3.61 -16.85 -16.25
N ASN A 34 -4.07 -16.55 -15.07
CA ASN A 34 -3.92 -15.26 -14.39
C ASN A 34 -5.01 -15.09 -13.35
N GLU A 35 -4.87 -15.72 -12.20
CA GLU A 35 -5.70 -15.40 -11.05
C GLU A 35 -5.02 -14.32 -10.20
N LEU A 36 -5.64 -13.15 -10.10
CA LEU A 36 -5.17 -11.99 -9.35
C LEU A 36 -5.86 -11.88 -7.98
N SER A 37 -5.11 -11.83 -6.91
CA SER A 37 -5.63 -11.72 -5.55
C SER A 37 -5.28 -10.39 -4.86
N GLY A 38 -6.12 -9.86 -4.04
CA GLY A 38 -5.92 -8.64 -3.30
C GLY A 38 -6.14 -8.75 -1.79
N ILE A 39 -5.20 -8.44 -0.91
CA ILE A 39 -5.18 -8.58 0.56
C ILE A 39 -5.28 -7.22 1.29
N LEU A 40 -6.17 -7.07 2.26
CA LEU A 40 -6.30 -5.94 3.21
C LEU A 40 -5.86 -6.38 4.62
N PRO A 41 -4.60 -6.34 5.03
CA PRO A 41 -4.26 -6.49 6.43
C PRO A 41 -4.75 -5.28 7.24
N VAL A 42 -5.36 -5.53 8.40
CA VAL A 42 -5.78 -4.51 9.35
C VAL A 42 -5.07 -4.79 10.67
N VAL A 43 -4.11 -3.95 11.05
CA VAL A 43 -3.44 -4.03 12.37
C VAL A 43 -3.74 -2.75 13.15
N PRO A 44 -4.28 -2.84 14.37
CA PRO A 44 -4.52 -1.66 15.17
C PRO A 44 -3.26 -1.30 15.96
N LYS A 45 -2.61 -0.21 15.63
CA LYS A 45 -1.69 0.50 16.53
C LYS A 45 -1.46 1.98 16.27
N VAL A 46 -2.50 2.67 15.89
CA VAL A 46 -2.60 4.12 16.15
C VAL A 46 -4.00 4.33 16.68
N ASP A 47 -4.29 5.43 17.38
CA ASP A 47 -5.63 5.82 17.83
C ASP A 47 -6.67 5.98 16.68
N PHE A 48 -6.33 5.54 15.48
CA PHE A 48 -7.17 5.51 14.30
C PHE A 48 -7.68 4.10 14.02
N SER A 49 -8.92 3.86 14.39
CA SER A 49 -9.65 2.67 13.97
C SER A 49 -9.96 2.76 12.47
N PHE A 50 -9.63 1.70 11.68
CA PHE A 50 -10.01 1.59 10.25
C PHE A 50 -11.53 1.55 10.02
N ILE A 51 -12.29 1.52 11.10
CA ILE A 51 -13.75 1.71 11.11
C ILE A 51 -14.15 3.12 11.51
N LYS A 52 -13.19 4.05 11.76
CA LYS A 52 -13.48 5.48 11.94
C LYS A 52 -14.20 5.99 10.70
N LEU A 53 -15.27 6.74 10.92
CA LEU A 53 -16.11 7.23 9.82
C LEU A 53 -15.50 8.47 9.17
N LEU A 54 -15.09 8.32 7.93
CA LEU A 54 -14.72 9.40 7.05
C LEU A 54 -15.94 9.71 6.17
N ASN A 55 -16.50 10.90 6.29
CA ASN A 55 -17.76 11.27 5.61
C ASN A 55 -18.88 10.19 5.77
N GLY A 56 -19.09 9.72 7.00
CA GLY A 56 -20.12 8.74 7.32
C GLY A 56 -19.85 7.28 6.91
N LYS A 57 -18.68 6.99 6.32
CA LYS A 57 -18.28 5.67 5.86
C LYS A 57 -17.00 5.20 6.56
N PRO A 58 -16.90 3.93 7.02
CA PRO A 58 -15.67 3.38 7.58
C PRO A 58 -14.49 3.49 6.60
N LEU A 59 -13.29 3.83 7.08
CA LEU A 59 -12.09 3.96 6.24
C LEU A 59 -11.85 2.73 5.36
N ILE A 60 -11.99 1.53 5.94
CA ILE A 60 -11.78 0.28 5.23
C ILE A 60 -12.73 0.12 4.02
N ALA A 61 -13.92 0.68 4.09
CA ALA A 61 -14.94 0.56 3.04
C ALA A 61 -14.52 1.26 1.74
N TYR A 62 -13.75 2.36 1.83
CA TYR A 62 -13.25 3.05 0.63
C TYR A 62 -12.35 2.14 -0.22
N SER A 63 -11.47 1.40 0.42
CA SER A 63 -10.59 0.46 -0.26
C SER A 63 -11.35 -0.73 -0.85
N ILE A 64 -12.30 -1.29 -0.10
CA ILE A 64 -13.16 -2.39 -0.57
C ILE A 64 -13.97 -1.95 -1.80
N GLU A 65 -14.61 -0.77 -1.73
CA GLU A 65 -15.41 -0.25 -2.84
C GLU A 65 -14.58 0.07 -4.09
N ALA A 66 -13.39 0.67 -3.90
CA ALA A 66 -12.49 0.93 -5.02
C ALA A 66 -12.04 -0.36 -5.69
N ALA A 67 -11.73 -1.38 -4.89
CA ALA A 67 -11.39 -2.70 -5.38
C ALA A 67 -12.55 -3.33 -6.17
N LYS A 68 -13.75 -3.37 -5.60
CA LYS A 68 -14.97 -3.90 -6.27
C LYS A 68 -15.26 -3.17 -7.59
N LYS A 69 -15.23 -1.84 -7.58
CA LYS A 69 -15.48 -1.01 -8.77
C LYS A 69 -14.42 -1.16 -9.84
N SER A 70 -13.22 -1.61 -9.50
CA SER A 70 -12.18 -1.87 -10.49
C SER A 70 -12.51 -3.07 -11.38
N GLU A 71 -13.33 -4.00 -10.89
CA GLU A 71 -13.78 -5.22 -11.61
C GLU A 71 -12.63 -6.09 -12.14
N ILE A 72 -11.44 -5.93 -11.56
CA ILE A 72 -10.25 -6.67 -12.01
C ILE A 72 -9.93 -7.87 -11.08
N TYR A 73 -10.73 -8.11 -10.07
CA TYR A 73 -10.38 -9.04 -8.99
C TYR A 73 -11.40 -10.19 -8.82
N SER A 74 -10.98 -11.46 -8.65
CA SER A 74 -11.87 -12.59 -8.31
C SER A 74 -12.16 -12.69 -6.82
N HIS A 75 -11.21 -12.31 -5.97
CA HIS A 75 -11.36 -12.33 -4.54
C HIS A 75 -11.02 -10.98 -3.93
N ILE A 76 -11.83 -10.45 -3.05
CA ILE A 76 -11.61 -9.22 -2.28
C ILE A 76 -11.64 -9.59 -0.82
N LEU A 77 -10.46 -9.70 -0.20
CA LEU A 77 -10.37 -10.19 1.15
C LEU A 77 -9.82 -9.14 2.11
N VAL A 78 -10.32 -9.14 3.31
CA VAL A 78 -9.77 -8.41 4.45
C VAL A 78 -9.07 -9.40 5.37
N SER A 79 -7.76 -9.23 5.58
CA SER A 79 -7.02 -9.96 6.60
C SER A 79 -7.04 -9.18 7.91
N THR A 80 -7.71 -9.70 8.91
CA THR A 80 -7.85 -9.08 10.25
C THR A 80 -7.86 -10.15 11.33
N ASP A 81 -7.48 -9.79 12.54
CA ASP A 81 -7.63 -10.56 13.78
C ASP A 81 -8.92 -10.21 14.54
N SER A 82 -9.58 -9.11 14.15
CA SER A 82 -10.79 -8.61 14.80
C SER A 82 -12.07 -9.05 14.10
N GLU A 83 -12.93 -9.77 14.82
CA GLU A 83 -14.28 -10.14 14.34
C GLU A 83 -15.07 -8.90 13.90
N ARG A 84 -15.03 -7.82 14.69
CA ARG A 84 -15.73 -6.58 14.39
C ARG A 84 -15.29 -5.96 13.05
N TYR A 85 -14.00 -5.98 12.73
CA TYR A 85 -13.50 -5.48 11.46
C TYR A 85 -13.90 -6.43 10.32
N GLY A 86 -13.89 -7.74 10.58
CA GLY A 86 -14.35 -8.75 9.64
C GLY A 86 -15.81 -8.58 9.27
N GLU A 87 -16.70 -8.39 10.26
CA GLU A 87 -18.13 -8.13 10.04
C GLU A 87 -18.37 -6.90 9.16
N ILE A 88 -17.66 -5.79 9.45
CA ILE A 88 -17.78 -4.57 8.64
C ILE A 88 -17.26 -4.82 7.22
N ALA A 89 -16.14 -5.50 7.06
CA ALA A 89 -15.60 -5.82 5.75
C ALA A 89 -16.57 -6.64 4.90
N ILE A 90 -17.22 -7.64 5.50
CA ILE A 90 -18.25 -8.47 4.86
C ILE A 90 -19.46 -7.62 4.46
N GLN A 91 -19.91 -6.69 5.30
CA GLN A 91 -21.02 -5.78 4.96
C GLN A 91 -20.74 -4.94 3.70
N TYR A 92 -19.48 -4.56 3.47
CA TYR A 92 -19.05 -3.84 2.25
C TYR A 92 -18.70 -4.77 1.09
N GLY A 93 -18.76 -6.09 1.32
CA GLY A 93 -18.63 -7.13 0.28
C GLY A 93 -17.22 -7.59 0.03
N ALA A 94 -16.35 -7.52 1.04
CA ALA A 94 -15.12 -8.26 1.08
C ALA A 94 -15.31 -9.65 1.69
N GLU A 95 -14.35 -10.54 1.45
CA GLU A 95 -14.29 -11.87 2.07
C GLU A 95 -13.43 -11.81 3.33
N VAL A 96 -13.79 -12.62 4.33
CA VAL A 96 -12.96 -12.89 5.53
C VAL A 96 -13.00 -14.39 5.77
N PRO A 97 -12.35 -15.19 4.93
CA PRO A 97 -12.44 -16.66 5.00
C PRO A 97 -11.69 -17.23 6.21
N PHE A 98 -10.81 -16.46 6.80
CA PHE A 98 -10.07 -16.81 8.02
C PHE A 98 -9.61 -15.54 8.73
N TYR A 99 -9.39 -15.65 10.02
CA TYR A 99 -8.73 -14.59 10.80
C TYR A 99 -7.21 -14.76 10.77
N ARG A 100 -6.52 -13.63 10.95
CA ARG A 100 -5.06 -13.54 10.99
C ARG A 100 -4.53 -14.30 12.22
N SER A 101 -3.37 -14.92 12.09
CA SER A 101 -2.67 -15.55 13.21
C SER A 101 -2.19 -14.50 14.23
N GLU A 102 -2.05 -14.91 15.50
CA GLU A 102 -1.50 -14.06 16.57
C GLU A 102 -0.09 -13.56 16.22
N GLU A 103 0.73 -14.36 15.56
CA GLU A 103 2.07 -14.00 15.11
C GLU A 103 2.02 -12.81 14.15
N ASN A 104 1.14 -12.83 13.15
CA ASN A 104 0.98 -11.77 12.17
C ASN A 104 0.03 -10.64 12.62
N ALA A 105 -0.65 -10.78 13.76
CA ALA A 105 -1.36 -9.71 14.43
C ALA A 105 -0.45 -8.88 15.35
N SER A 106 0.81 -9.28 15.51
CA SER A 106 1.79 -8.61 16.36
C SER A 106 2.31 -7.31 15.71
N ASP A 107 2.79 -6.39 16.58
CA ASP A 107 3.33 -5.09 16.18
C ASP A 107 4.61 -5.15 15.35
N VAL A 108 5.24 -6.30 15.28
CA VAL A 108 6.49 -6.52 14.54
C VAL A 108 6.27 -7.21 13.19
N ALA A 109 5.06 -7.71 12.95
CA ALA A 109 4.73 -8.35 11.67
C ALA A 109 4.72 -7.31 10.53
N SER A 110 5.36 -7.64 9.43
CA SER A 110 5.32 -6.80 8.23
C SER A 110 4.06 -7.10 7.39
N SER A 111 3.62 -6.13 6.59
CA SER A 111 2.55 -6.36 5.60
C SER A 111 2.87 -7.54 4.67
N TRP A 112 4.15 -7.76 4.38
CA TRP A 112 4.58 -8.86 3.52
C TRP A 112 4.43 -10.23 4.18
N ASP A 113 4.57 -10.33 5.49
CA ASP A 113 4.34 -11.60 6.22
C ASP A 113 2.85 -11.91 6.26
N VAL A 114 1.99 -10.89 6.41
CA VAL A 114 0.54 -11.06 6.28
C VAL A 114 0.15 -11.51 4.87
N VAL A 115 0.72 -10.92 3.82
CA VAL A 115 0.48 -11.36 2.43
C VAL A 115 0.87 -12.82 2.24
N LYS A 116 2.05 -13.24 2.75
CA LYS A 116 2.49 -14.64 2.67
C LYS A 116 1.53 -15.59 3.41
N GLU A 117 1.09 -15.21 4.62
CA GLU A 117 0.10 -16.00 5.38
C GLU A 117 -1.17 -16.19 4.57
N VAL A 118 -1.70 -15.13 3.99
CA VAL A 118 -2.93 -15.17 3.18
C VAL A 118 -2.75 -16.06 1.96
N LEU A 119 -1.70 -15.87 1.19
CA LEU A 119 -1.40 -16.68 0.00
C LEU A 119 -1.28 -18.17 0.37
N LYS A 120 -0.60 -18.48 1.49
CA LYS A 120 -0.48 -19.85 1.99
C LYS A 120 -1.82 -20.46 2.39
N LYS A 121 -2.65 -19.73 3.15
CA LYS A 121 -3.97 -20.22 3.57
C LYS A 121 -4.88 -20.49 2.38
N TYR A 122 -4.89 -19.64 1.35
CA TYR A 122 -5.64 -19.90 0.13
C TYR A 122 -5.10 -21.12 -0.64
N GLN A 123 -3.78 -21.28 -0.71
CA GLN A 123 -3.17 -22.48 -1.30
C GLN A 123 -3.58 -23.77 -0.56
N GLU A 124 -3.67 -23.73 0.76
CA GLU A 124 -4.17 -24.85 1.59
C GLU A 124 -5.66 -25.14 1.32
N MET A 125 -6.44 -24.13 0.90
CA MET A 125 -7.83 -24.27 0.43
C MET A 125 -7.96 -24.70 -1.04
N GLY A 126 -6.83 -24.93 -1.73
CA GLY A 126 -6.79 -25.31 -3.14
C GLY A 126 -6.90 -24.15 -4.13
N ILE A 127 -6.79 -22.92 -3.67
CA ILE A 127 -6.86 -21.71 -4.50
C ILE A 127 -5.44 -21.13 -4.62
N VAL A 128 -4.98 -20.97 -5.85
CA VAL A 128 -3.65 -20.41 -6.16
C VAL A 128 -3.83 -19.15 -6.99
N PHE A 129 -3.10 -18.11 -6.64
CA PHE A 129 -3.12 -16.83 -7.35
C PHE A 129 -1.82 -16.60 -8.11
N ASP A 130 -1.91 -16.03 -9.31
CA ASP A 130 -0.74 -15.61 -10.09
C ASP A 130 -0.25 -14.21 -9.66
N THR A 131 -1.17 -13.32 -9.31
CA THR A 131 -0.87 -11.93 -8.93
C THR A 131 -1.66 -11.53 -7.70
N PHE A 132 -1.12 -10.64 -6.88
CA PHE A 132 -1.86 -10.00 -5.79
C PHE A 132 -1.72 -8.48 -5.85
N THR A 133 -2.67 -7.79 -5.20
CA THR A 133 -2.58 -6.36 -4.95
C THR A 133 -2.81 -6.07 -3.48
N LEU A 134 -1.89 -5.36 -2.85
CA LEU A 134 -2.01 -4.84 -1.50
C LEU A 134 -2.52 -3.40 -1.58
N LEU A 135 -3.66 -3.12 -0.92
CA LEU A 135 -4.31 -1.80 -0.89
C LEU A 135 -4.46 -1.33 0.56
N GLN A 136 -3.74 -0.32 1.00
CA GLN A 136 -3.82 0.14 2.39
C GLN A 136 -5.14 0.91 2.66
N PRO A 137 -5.86 0.62 3.77
CA PRO A 137 -7.06 1.36 4.18
C PRO A 137 -6.79 2.82 4.50
N THR A 138 -5.56 3.15 4.91
CA THR A 138 -5.08 4.51 5.18
C THR A 138 -5.02 5.41 3.95
N SER A 139 -5.22 4.86 2.75
CA SER A 139 -5.27 5.59 1.48
C SER A 139 -6.71 5.63 0.91
N PRO A 140 -7.70 6.27 1.60
CA PRO A 140 -9.12 6.22 1.21
C PRO A 140 -9.44 7.00 -0.07
N LEU A 141 -8.56 7.91 -0.50
CA LEU A 141 -8.75 8.75 -1.68
C LEU A 141 -8.34 8.06 -2.99
N ARG A 142 -7.73 6.87 -2.92
CA ARG A 142 -7.45 6.02 -4.07
C ARG A 142 -8.77 5.63 -4.75
N LYS A 143 -8.86 5.87 -6.05
CA LYS A 143 -10.01 5.52 -6.88
C LYS A 143 -9.79 4.18 -7.60
N TYR A 144 -10.89 3.58 -8.08
CA TYR A 144 -10.85 2.34 -8.87
C TYR A 144 -10.08 2.52 -10.19
N GLU A 145 -10.11 3.72 -10.77
CA GLU A 145 -9.34 4.06 -11.97
C GLU A 145 -7.83 3.98 -11.74
N ASP A 146 -7.36 4.31 -10.53
CA ASP A 146 -5.94 4.18 -10.18
C ASP A 146 -5.53 2.70 -10.17
N ILE A 147 -6.39 1.85 -9.64
CA ILE A 147 -6.17 0.40 -9.61
C ILE A 147 -6.13 -0.16 -11.04
N LYS A 148 -7.10 0.20 -11.90
CA LYS A 148 -7.13 -0.23 -13.31
C LYS A 148 -5.87 0.19 -14.06
N LYS A 149 -5.46 1.45 -13.94
CA LYS A 149 -4.26 1.97 -14.61
C LYS A 149 -2.96 1.35 -14.10
N ALA A 150 -2.88 1.07 -12.80
CA ALA A 150 -1.74 0.34 -12.24
C ALA A 150 -1.64 -1.08 -12.84
N TYR A 151 -2.79 -1.75 -13.00
CA TYR A 151 -2.84 -3.06 -13.63
C TYR A 151 -2.56 -3.02 -15.14
N GLU A 152 -3.05 -2.02 -15.85
CA GLU A 152 -2.71 -1.82 -17.28
C GLU A 152 -1.19 -1.67 -17.44
N LEU A 153 -0.55 -0.87 -16.56
CA LEU A 153 0.90 -0.73 -16.53
C LEU A 153 1.60 -2.06 -16.20
N PHE A 154 1.07 -2.83 -15.24
CA PHE A 154 1.59 -4.14 -14.87
C PHE A 154 1.62 -5.09 -16.07
N LYS A 155 0.52 -5.15 -16.85
CA LYS A 155 0.43 -5.96 -18.06
C LYS A 155 1.31 -5.42 -19.20
N GLU A 156 1.27 -4.11 -19.45
CA GLU A 156 2.02 -3.47 -20.54
C GLU A 156 3.53 -3.71 -20.43
N LYS A 157 4.03 -3.68 -19.18
CA LYS A 157 5.46 -3.83 -18.89
C LYS A 157 5.89 -5.27 -18.66
N ASP A 158 4.96 -6.23 -18.66
CA ASP A 158 5.21 -7.59 -18.16
C ASP A 158 5.92 -7.56 -16.80
N ALA A 159 5.39 -6.72 -15.91
CA ALA A 159 6.07 -6.30 -14.70
C ALA A 159 6.04 -7.39 -13.61
N ILE A 160 7.11 -7.49 -12.84
CA ILE A 160 7.14 -8.28 -11.60
C ILE A 160 6.32 -7.58 -10.51
N ALA A 161 6.38 -6.24 -10.47
CA ALA A 161 5.55 -5.46 -9.55
C ALA A 161 5.27 -4.05 -10.08
N VAL A 162 4.15 -3.48 -9.60
CA VAL A 162 3.82 -2.07 -9.75
C VAL A 162 3.51 -1.48 -8.38
N VAL A 163 4.21 -0.40 -8.03
CA VAL A 163 4.02 0.32 -6.75
C VAL A 163 3.57 1.75 -7.04
N SER A 164 2.52 2.20 -6.36
CA SER A 164 2.07 3.58 -6.52
C SER A 164 2.96 4.58 -5.81
N VAL A 165 3.20 5.69 -6.49
CA VAL A 165 4.00 6.83 -6.00
C VAL A 165 3.27 8.13 -6.29
N CYS A 166 3.59 9.18 -5.54
CA CYS A 166 3.18 10.55 -5.88
C CYS A 166 4.37 11.51 -5.87
N GLU A 167 4.23 12.60 -6.59
CA GLU A 167 5.21 13.68 -6.58
C GLU A 167 5.35 14.28 -5.19
N MET A 168 6.57 14.59 -4.78
CA MET A 168 6.85 15.24 -3.50
C MET A 168 6.60 16.75 -3.61
N GLU A 169 5.89 17.31 -2.62
CA GLU A 169 5.69 18.76 -2.52
C GLU A 169 7.01 19.53 -2.38
N HIS A 170 7.92 18.97 -1.61
CA HIS A 170 9.26 19.52 -1.37
C HIS A 170 10.33 18.51 -1.72
N SER A 171 11.39 18.99 -2.36
CA SER A 171 12.53 18.14 -2.70
C SER A 171 13.18 17.56 -1.44
N PRO A 172 13.45 16.25 -1.38
CA PRO A 172 14.18 15.64 -0.27
C PRO A 172 15.62 16.18 -0.14
N LEU A 173 16.12 16.88 -1.17
CA LEU A 173 17.41 17.57 -1.10
C LEU A 173 17.40 18.75 -0.12
N TRP A 174 16.22 19.21 0.31
CA TRP A 174 16.06 20.26 1.32
C TRP A 174 15.75 19.70 2.72
N SER A 175 16.00 18.42 2.93
CA SER A 175 15.73 17.72 4.18
C SER A 175 16.98 17.06 4.72
N ASN A 176 17.10 17.04 6.06
CA ASN A 176 18.16 16.32 6.76
C ASN A 176 17.73 16.03 8.21
N THR A 177 18.50 15.21 8.91
CA THR A 177 18.37 15.03 10.37
C THR A 177 19.00 16.20 11.08
N LEU A 178 18.49 16.53 12.28
CA LEU A 178 19.10 17.55 13.14
C LEU A 178 20.01 16.88 14.20
N PRO A 179 21.19 17.45 14.49
CA PRO A 179 21.99 17.07 15.64
C PRO A 179 21.32 17.54 16.96
N GLU A 180 21.75 17.01 18.10
CA GLU A 180 21.18 17.35 19.44
C GLU A 180 21.18 18.87 19.73
N ASN A 181 22.18 19.61 19.24
CA ASN A 181 22.29 21.06 19.41
C ASN A 181 21.51 21.88 18.36
N ASN A 182 20.66 21.22 17.52
CA ASN A 182 19.88 21.85 16.46
C ASN A 182 20.69 22.70 15.45
N SER A 183 21.99 22.45 15.32
CA SER A 183 22.84 23.19 14.36
C SER A 183 22.45 22.87 12.92
N LEU A 184 22.34 23.89 12.08
CA LEU A 184 22.12 23.75 10.63
C LEU A 184 23.44 23.66 9.83
N SER A 185 24.58 23.55 10.48
CA SER A 185 25.86 23.37 9.80
C SER A 185 25.85 22.07 9.00
N GLY A 186 26.00 22.17 7.67
CA GLY A 186 25.93 21.01 6.76
C GLY A 186 24.52 20.46 6.54
N PHE A 187 23.44 21.17 6.95
CA PHE A 187 22.06 20.72 6.76
C PHE A 187 21.71 20.57 5.29
N LEU A 188 22.10 21.52 4.44
CA LEU A 188 21.93 21.42 2.99
C LEU A 188 23.26 21.09 2.31
N ARG A 189 23.19 20.26 1.27
CA ARG A 189 24.34 20.02 0.38
C ARG A 189 24.56 21.21 -0.55
N ALA A 190 25.77 21.46 -0.96
CA ALA A 190 26.11 22.60 -1.81
C ALA A 190 25.36 22.60 -3.17
N ASP A 191 25.07 21.41 -3.71
CA ASP A 191 24.36 21.21 -4.97
C ASP A 191 22.83 21.32 -4.84
N SER A 192 22.29 21.29 -3.62
CA SER A 192 20.84 21.36 -3.35
C SER A 192 20.33 22.79 -3.13
N ASN A 193 21.20 23.80 -3.04
CA ASN A 193 20.82 25.20 -2.90
C ASN A 193 20.40 25.83 -4.26
N LYS A 194 19.41 25.20 -4.89
CA LYS A 194 18.86 25.63 -6.19
C LYS A 194 17.39 26.07 -6.02
N GLN A 195 16.93 26.90 -6.94
CA GLN A 195 15.50 27.23 -7.03
C GLN A 195 14.68 25.96 -7.30
N ARG A 196 13.52 25.83 -6.67
CA ARG A 196 12.61 24.66 -6.79
C ARG A 196 12.42 24.19 -8.25
N GLN A 197 12.23 25.14 -9.16
CA GLN A 197 12.01 24.88 -10.60
C GLN A 197 13.24 24.27 -11.32
N LYS A 198 14.41 24.31 -10.70
CA LYS A 198 15.66 23.74 -11.25
C LYS A 198 16.07 22.42 -10.62
N LEU A 199 15.27 21.92 -9.67
CA LEU A 199 15.47 20.62 -9.05
C LEU A 199 14.71 19.56 -9.86
N GLU A 200 15.27 18.36 -9.85
CA GLU A 200 14.56 17.19 -10.41
C GLU A 200 13.29 16.90 -9.61
N THR A 201 12.29 16.36 -10.29
CA THR A 201 11.05 15.90 -9.64
C THR A 201 11.31 14.62 -8.87
N PHE A 202 11.08 14.66 -7.58
CA PHE A 202 11.15 13.49 -6.72
C PHE A 202 9.77 12.91 -6.45
N TYR A 203 9.72 11.60 -6.31
CA TYR A 203 8.50 10.86 -5.98
C TYR A 203 8.68 10.14 -4.65
N ARG A 204 7.59 10.03 -3.88
CA ARG A 204 7.51 9.19 -2.69
C ARG A 204 6.52 8.06 -2.89
N ILE A 205 6.74 6.93 -2.25
CA ILE A 205 5.74 5.88 -2.11
C ILE A 205 4.57 6.46 -1.33
N ASN A 206 3.33 6.18 -1.77
CA ASN A 206 2.12 6.75 -1.17
C ASN A 206 1.23 5.72 -0.47
N GLY A 207 1.68 4.45 -0.35
CA GLY A 207 0.94 3.41 0.36
C GLY A 207 -0.29 2.86 -0.37
N ALA A 208 -0.74 3.49 -1.43
CA ALA A 208 -2.07 3.23 -1.98
C ALA A 208 -2.20 1.91 -2.74
N ILE A 209 -1.20 1.52 -3.55
CA ILE A 209 -1.25 0.33 -4.40
C ILE A 209 0.12 -0.35 -4.44
N TYR A 210 0.14 -1.65 -4.12
CA TYR A 210 1.29 -2.53 -4.35
C TYR A 210 0.77 -3.78 -5.05
N MET A 211 1.08 -3.93 -6.31
CA MET A 211 0.69 -5.06 -7.15
C MET A 211 1.92 -5.88 -7.49
N ALA A 212 1.84 -7.20 -7.38
CA ALA A 212 2.99 -8.05 -7.69
C ALA A 212 2.58 -9.45 -8.17
N ASP A 213 3.45 -10.04 -8.99
CA ASP A 213 3.43 -11.47 -9.30
C ASP A 213 3.71 -12.29 -8.02
N VAL A 214 2.87 -13.27 -7.74
CA VAL A 214 2.95 -14.07 -6.51
C VAL A 214 4.24 -14.88 -6.45
N LYS A 215 4.62 -15.53 -7.55
CA LYS A 215 5.82 -16.37 -7.58
C LYS A 215 7.08 -15.53 -7.35
N ALA A 216 7.21 -14.43 -8.09
CA ALA A 216 8.35 -13.53 -7.96
C ALA A 216 8.42 -12.86 -6.58
N PHE A 217 7.26 -12.55 -5.97
CA PHE A 217 7.18 -12.04 -4.60
C PHE A 217 7.59 -13.07 -3.55
N LEU A 218 7.16 -14.32 -3.68
CA LEU A 218 7.54 -15.39 -2.74
C LEU A 218 9.04 -15.72 -2.82
N GLU A 219 9.66 -15.59 -3.99
CA GLU A 219 11.11 -15.71 -4.17
C GLU A 219 11.88 -14.53 -3.56
N ASN A 220 11.36 -13.30 -3.71
CA ASN A 220 11.98 -12.08 -3.19
C ASN A 220 10.94 -10.98 -2.97
N THR A 221 10.69 -10.63 -1.71
CA THR A 221 9.71 -9.61 -1.32
C THR A 221 10.11 -8.16 -1.63
N ASN A 222 11.31 -7.92 -2.18
CA ASN A 222 11.74 -6.58 -2.58
C ASN A 222 11.03 -6.17 -3.89
N LEU A 223 10.10 -5.23 -3.80
CA LEU A 223 9.37 -4.66 -4.94
C LEU A 223 10.09 -3.45 -5.58
N TYR A 224 11.36 -3.22 -5.24
CA TYR A 224 12.18 -2.08 -5.72
C TYR A 224 13.41 -2.58 -6.46
N ARG A 225 13.20 -3.40 -7.51
CA ARG A 225 14.23 -4.05 -8.32
C ARG A 225 13.92 -3.92 -9.81
N GLU A 226 14.73 -4.50 -10.67
CA GLU A 226 14.46 -4.58 -12.11
C GLU A 226 13.08 -5.21 -12.36
N ASP A 227 12.41 -4.77 -13.43
CA ASP A 227 11.04 -5.17 -13.81
C ASP A 227 9.95 -4.80 -12.79
N CYS A 228 10.27 -3.90 -11.84
CA CYS A 228 9.30 -3.25 -10.97
C CYS A 228 9.12 -1.79 -11.39
N TYR A 229 7.87 -1.33 -11.51
CA TYR A 229 7.54 -0.03 -12.08
C TYR A 229 6.71 0.83 -11.13
N ALA A 230 6.84 2.15 -11.27
CA ALA A 230 6.08 3.11 -10.48
C ALA A 230 4.81 3.55 -11.22
N TYR A 231 3.65 3.38 -10.59
CA TYR A 231 2.41 4.03 -11.03
C TYR A 231 2.29 5.40 -10.36
N LYS A 232 2.26 6.48 -11.15
CA LYS A 232 2.17 7.84 -10.65
C LYS A 232 0.74 8.22 -10.34
N MET A 233 0.42 8.41 -9.07
CA MET A 233 -0.86 8.92 -8.61
C MET A 233 -0.79 10.44 -8.37
N PRO A 234 -1.88 11.19 -8.59
CA PRO A 234 -1.97 12.59 -8.20
C PRO A 234 -1.85 12.77 -6.69
N ALA A 235 -1.29 13.90 -6.25
CA ALA A 235 -1.07 14.19 -4.83
C ALA A 235 -2.37 14.20 -4.02
N GLU A 236 -3.46 14.76 -4.59
CA GLU A 236 -4.78 14.84 -3.94
C GLU A 236 -5.42 13.46 -3.68
N ARG A 237 -4.97 12.39 -4.35
CA ARG A 237 -5.40 11.01 -4.10
C ARG A 237 -4.36 10.16 -3.37
N SER A 238 -3.28 10.79 -2.95
CA SER A 238 -2.11 10.15 -2.33
C SER A 238 -1.95 10.51 -0.85
N ILE A 239 -3.03 10.93 -0.19
CA ILE A 239 -3.04 11.14 1.26
C ILE A 239 -3.04 9.78 1.94
N ASP A 240 -2.05 9.58 2.82
CA ASP A 240 -1.95 8.45 3.73
C ASP A 240 -2.31 8.94 5.14
N ILE A 241 -3.29 8.32 5.76
CA ILE A 241 -3.84 8.77 7.05
C ILE A 241 -3.05 8.14 8.20
N ASP A 242 -2.03 8.85 8.66
CA ASP A 242 -1.25 8.50 9.84
C ASP A 242 -1.63 9.34 11.08
N THR A 243 -2.22 10.53 10.86
CA THR A 243 -2.53 11.50 11.92
C THR A 243 -3.96 12.06 11.80
N GLU A 244 -4.45 12.71 12.89
CA GLU A 244 -5.71 13.48 12.85
C GLU A 244 -5.69 14.59 11.78
N LEU A 245 -4.54 15.15 11.49
CA LEU A 245 -4.42 16.17 10.44
C LEU A 245 -4.67 15.55 9.07
N ASP A 246 -4.08 14.41 8.77
CA ASP A 246 -4.28 13.70 7.50
C ASP A 246 -5.74 13.31 7.32
N PHE A 247 -6.39 12.84 8.40
CA PHE A 247 -7.81 12.53 8.40
C PHE A 247 -8.66 13.74 8.02
N LYS A 248 -8.43 14.91 8.61
CA LYS A 248 -9.13 16.14 8.29
C LYS A 248 -8.88 16.63 6.86
N ILE A 249 -7.66 16.44 6.36
CA ILE A 249 -7.32 16.74 4.97
C ILE A 249 -8.11 15.83 4.03
N ALA A 250 -8.12 14.52 4.29
CA ALA A 250 -8.88 13.56 3.50
C ALA A 250 -10.39 13.85 3.52
N GLU A 251 -10.94 14.17 4.71
CA GLU A 251 -12.34 14.55 4.88
C GLU A 251 -12.69 15.81 4.07
N THR A 252 -11.81 16.80 4.07
CA THR A 252 -12.00 18.03 3.28
C THR A 252 -12.02 17.74 1.78
N ILE A 253 -11.14 16.86 1.30
CA ILE A 253 -11.06 16.50 -0.13
C ILE A 253 -12.29 15.70 -0.58
N ILE A 254 -12.80 14.79 0.26
CA ILE A 254 -13.97 13.97 -0.08
C ILE A 254 -15.26 14.82 -0.16
N ASN A 255 -15.32 15.93 0.58
CA ASN A 255 -16.49 16.80 0.64
C ASN A 255 -16.53 17.87 -0.47
N GLN A 256 -15.52 17.90 -1.35
CA GLN A 256 -15.48 18.76 -2.54
C GLN A 256 -16.12 18.08 -3.76
#